data_0528b26135787dd7d5e4cbc6d5d7642a
#
_entry.id   0528b26135787dd7d5e4cbc6d5d7642a
#
_cell.length_a   1.000
_cell.length_b   1.000
_cell.length_c   1.000
_cell.angle_alpha   90.00
_cell.angle_beta   90.00
_cell.angle_gamma   90.00
#
_symmetry.space_group_name_H-M   'P 1'
#
loop_
_entity.id
_entity.type
_entity.pdbx_description
1 polymer ?
#
loop_
_entity_poly.entity_id
_entity_poly.type
_entity_poly.pdbx_seq_one_letter_code
_entity_poly.pdbx_strand_id
1 'polypeptide(L)'
;MQNIMPSPALSSAPASVVGFSQLVCVERWNETADVVSFRFQAGEPMKFDYKPGQFMTLVLEINGEQACRSYTLSSTPSRPYSLMLTIKRVDGGLVSNYLIDHLQPGQTVRVLPPTGQFNLFDISAQKYLFLSAGCGITPMYSMSRYLTDTQMNADIAFVHSARTQADIIFKTSLETMATRHRDFKLRYIVENVTTDTVWHTEETLHDIGRLSANNLRDLVPDFAERTVFLCGPEPYMQAVKMILTELNFDMSKLYHESFATAVKEAQSRVKQAEMQSANQVNASASFMLSIGDKKRALTAEQTLLEGIEAEGLPIIAACRSGVCGACKCLVLEGETESTSSMTLTPADIEAGYVLACSTKLKSDVTLSLG
;
A
#
# COMPACT_ATOMS: atom_id res chain seq x y z
N MET A 1 40.60 -21.66 23.03
CA MET A 1 39.34 -22.42 22.96
C MET A 1 38.22 -21.43 23.30
N GLN A 2 37.60 -20.84 22.28
CA GLN A 2 36.46 -19.94 22.47
C GLN A 2 35.20 -20.79 22.52
N ASN A 3 34.45 -20.64 23.64
CA ASN A 3 33.15 -21.27 23.83
C ASN A 3 32.14 -20.62 22.87
N ILE A 4 31.76 -21.36 21.82
CA ILE A 4 30.62 -21.03 20.97
C ILE A 4 29.37 -21.44 21.75
N MET A 5 28.62 -20.45 22.24
CA MET A 5 27.27 -20.68 22.78
C MET A 5 26.36 -21.21 21.67
N PRO A 6 25.55 -22.25 21.91
CA PRO A 6 24.58 -22.69 20.92
C PRO A 6 23.51 -21.64 20.70
N SER A 7 23.22 -21.32 19.46
CA SER A 7 22.05 -20.53 19.06
C SER A 7 20.76 -21.14 19.65
N PRO A 8 19.81 -20.33 20.13
CA PRO A 8 18.54 -20.84 20.57
C PRO A 8 17.84 -21.56 19.42
N ALA A 9 17.41 -22.78 19.71
CA ALA A 9 16.67 -23.61 18.77
C ALA A 9 15.44 -22.87 18.25
N LEU A 10 15.34 -22.75 16.91
CA LEU A 10 14.12 -22.34 16.23
C LEU A 10 12.99 -23.27 16.69
N SER A 11 12.03 -22.73 17.44
CA SER A 11 10.81 -23.46 17.76
C SER A 11 10.14 -23.80 16.44
N SER A 12 9.83 -25.06 16.24
CA SER A 12 9.03 -25.57 15.12
C SER A 12 7.74 -24.78 15.04
N ALA A 13 7.64 -23.88 14.05
CA ALA A 13 6.43 -23.16 13.76
C ALA A 13 5.32 -24.16 13.39
N PRO A 14 4.08 -24.00 13.89
CA PRO A 14 2.97 -24.82 13.47
C PRO A 14 2.73 -24.64 11.97
N ALA A 15 2.35 -25.76 11.33
CA ALA A 15 2.05 -25.86 9.91
C ALA A 15 1.21 -24.70 9.41
N SER A 16 1.49 -24.25 8.19
CA SER A 16 0.88 -23.14 7.46
C SER A 16 -0.63 -22.98 7.76
N VAL A 17 -0.95 -21.95 8.52
CA VAL A 17 -2.32 -21.41 8.52
C VAL A 17 -2.54 -20.84 7.14
N VAL A 18 -3.55 -21.32 6.43
CA VAL A 18 -3.90 -20.97 5.06
C VAL A 18 -3.82 -19.43 4.90
N GLY A 19 -2.95 -18.97 4.00
CA GLY A 19 -2.86 -17.57 3.59
C GLY A 19 -1.71 -16.74 4.15
N PHE A 20 -0.90 -17.24 5.11
CA PHE A 20 0.26 -16.50 5.64
C PHE A 20 1.59 -17.11 5.20
N SER A 21 2.54 -16.24 4.92
CA SER A 21 3.96 -16.61 4.76
C SER A 21 4.81 -15.92 5.82
N GLN A 22 5.96 -16.53 6.14
CA GLN A 22 6.99 -15.88 6.94
C GLN A 22 8.14 -15.46 6.02
N LEU A 23 8.58 -14.23 6.19
CA LEU A 23 9.73 -13.69 5.47
C LEU A 23 10.79 -13.24 6.46
N VAL A 24 12.07 -13.46 6.07
CA VAL A 24 13.23 -13.01 6.82
C VAL A 24 13.67 -11.66 6.27
N CYS A 25 13.83 -10.66 7.11
CA CYS A 25 14.52 -9.43 6.76
C CYS A 25 16.01 -9.75 6.57
N VAL A 26 16.54 -9.54 5.38
CA VAL A 26 17.96 -9.85 5.08
C VAL A 26 18.81 -8.59 4.98
N GLU A 27 18.23 -7.46 4.64
CA GLU A 27 18.92 -6.17 4.54
C GLU A 27 18.01 -5.03 4.99
N ARG A 28 18.65 -3.98 5.47
CA ARG A 28 18.01 -2.71 5.87
C ARG A 28 18.94 -1.55 5.55
N TRP A 29 18.42 -0.49 4.93
CA TRP A 29 19.16 0.76 4.68
C TRP A 29 18.24 1.97 4.66
N ASN A 30 18.82 3.14 4.89
CA ASN A 30 18.10 4.40 4.79
C ASN A 30 18.09 4.90 3.35
N GLU A 31 16.93 5.24 2.85
CA GLU A 31 16.76 5.95 1.58
C GLU A 31 16.89 7.47 1.79
N THR A 32 16.28 7.97 2.86
CA THR A 32 16.33 9.37 3.31
C THR A 32 16.40 9.40 4.84
N ALA A 33 16.35 10.57 5.44
CA ALA A 33 16.38 10.73 6.91
C ALA A 33 15.16 10.05 7.60
N ASP A 34 14.02 9.95 6.92
CA ASP A 34 12.77 9.44 7.47
C ASP A 34 12.19 8.25 6.68
N VAL A 35 12.95 7.67 5.73
CA VAL A 35 12.53 6.54 4.90
C VAL A 35 13.57 5.43 4.93
N VAL A 36 13.12 4.22 5.22
CA VAL A 36 13.94 3.00 5.32
C VAL A 36 13.43 1.94 4.36
N SER A 37 14.34 1.33 3.62
CA SER A 37 14.07 0.15 2.82
C SER A 37 14.49 -1.13 3.55
N PHE A 38 13.65 -2.15 3.44
CA PHE A 38 13.88 -3.49 3.98
C PHE A 38 13.79 -4.49 2.84
N ARG A 39 14.79 -5.39 2.75
CA ARG A 39 14.75 -6.52 1.83
C ARG A 39 14.41 -7.79 2.58
N PHE A 40 13.51 -8.58 1.99
CA PHE A 40 13.01 -9.81 2.56
C PHE A 40 13.27 -10.99 1.62
N GLN A 41 13.51 -12.15 2.21
CA GLN A 41 13.56 -13.44 1.53
C GLN A 41 12.69 -14.46 2.28
N ALA A 42 12.30 -15.53 1.59
CA ALA A 42 11.72 -16.69 2.26
C ALA A 42 12.83 -17.47 3.00
N GLY A 43 12.44 -18.28 3.98
CA GLY A 43 13.37 -19.14 4.71
C GLY A 43 14.09 -20.16 3.81
N GLU A 44 13.42 -20.60 2.75
CA GLU A 44 13.97 -21.44 1.69
C GLU A 44 14.00 -20.68 0.36
N PRO A 45 14.93 -20.98 -0.54
CA PRO A 45 14.99 -20.34 -1.86
C PRO A 45 13.69 -20.53 -2.63
N MET A 46 12.98 -19.43 -2.88
CA MET A 46 11.74 -19.44 -3.66
C MET A 46 11.67 -18.24 -4.59
N LYS A 47 10.89 -18.41 -5.65
CA LYS A 47 10.53 -17.33 -6.57
C LYS A 47 9.21 -16.73 -6.13
N PHE A 48 9.21 -15.41 -5.90
CA PHE A 48 8.00 -14.67 -5.60
C PHE A 48 7.27 -14.33 -6.90
N ASP A 49 5.97 -14.60 -6.93
CA ASP A 49 5.09 -14.23 -8.04
C ASP A 49 4.18 -13.08 -7.61
N TYR A 50 4.27 -11.95 -8.31
CA TYR A 50 3.45 -10.77 -8.08
C TYR A 50 3.51 -9.82 -9.26
N LYS A 51 2.60 -8.84 -9.30
CA LYS A 51 2.54 -7.82 -10.36
C LYS A 51 3.24 -6.53 -9.91
N PRO A 52 3.99 -5.82 -10.79
CA PRO A 52 4.64 -4.56 -10.43
C PRO A 52 3.60 -3.51 -10.02
N GLY A 53 3.73 -2.98 -8.81
CA GLY A 53 2.78 -2.04 -8.20
C GLY A 53 1.90 -2.65 -7.11
N GLN A 54 1.84 -3.97 -6.98
CA GLN A 54 1.12 -4.62 -5.89
C GLN A 54 1.74 -4.32 -4.51
N PHE A 55 0.92 -4.45 -3.47
CA PHE A 55 1.32 -4.31 -2.08
C PHE A 55 1.25 -5.63 -1.32
N MET A 56 1.91 -5.68 -0.19
CA MET A 56 1.91 -6.78 0.75
C MET A 56 1.50 -6.28 2.14
N THR A 57 0.75 -7.09 2.89
CA THR A 57 0.34 -6.74 4.25
C THR A 57 1.24 -7.44 5.26
N LEU A 58 1.89 -6.65 6.11
CA LEU A 58 2.60 -7.13 7.28
C LEU A 58 1.65 -7.33 8.44
N VAL A 59 1.84 -8.44 9.17
CA VAL A 59 1.10 -8.80 10.38
C VAL A 59 2.09 -8.89 11.53
N LEU A 60 2.01 -7.96 12.45
CA LEU A 60 2.94 -7.78 13.55
C LEU A 60 2.23 -7.93 14.89
N GLU A 61 2.98 -8.28 15.92
CA GLU A 61 2.56 -8.18 17.29
C GLU A 61 3.31 -7.01 17.94
N ILE A 62 2.59 -5.98 18.37
CA ILE A 62 3.16 -4.78 18.98
C ILE A 62 2.47 -4.56 20.34
N ASN A 63 3.23 -4.59 21.42
CA ASN A 63 2.72 -4.47 22.81
C ASN A 63 1.65 -5.52 23.17
N GLY A 64 1.74 -6.73 22.63
CA GLY A 64 0.77 -7.81 22.86
C GLY A 64 -0.51 -7.70 22.01
N GLU A 65 -0.60 -6.74 21.12
CA GLU A 65 -1.73 -6.57 20.21
C GLU A 65 -1.32 -6.80 18.75
N GLN A 66 -2.19 -7.42 17.98
CA GLN A 66 -1.95 -7.62 16.55
C GLN A 66 -2.15 -6.31 15.78
N ALA A 67 -1.13 -5.89 15.05
CA ALA A 67 -1.16 -4.73 14.20
C ALA A 67 -0.84 -5.11 12.75
N CYS A 68 -1.63 -4.64 11.79
CA CYS A 68 -1.46 -4.92 10.37
C CYS A 68 -1.31 -3.65 9.57
N ARG A 69 -0.41 -3.66 8.56
CA ARG A 69 -0.27 -2.55 7.59
C ARG A 69 0.17 -3.08 6.24
N SER A 70 -0.41 -2.47 5.21
CA SER A 70 -0.06 -2.75 3.81
C SER A 70 1.01 -1.77 3.35
N TYR A 71 1.99 -2.30 2.61
CA TYR A 71 3.06 -1.52 1.99
C TYR A 71 3.26 -2.03 0.57
N THR A 72 3.39 -1.11 -0.38
CA THR A 72 3.68 -1.45 -1.76
C THR A 72 5.03 -2.15 -1.89
N LEU A 73 5.09 -3.20 -2.69
CA LEU A 73 6.33 -3.86 -3.06
C LEU A 73 7.14 -2.93 -3.95
N SER A 74 8.18 -2.30 -3.40
CA SER A 74 9.12 -1.48 -4.16
C SER A 74 10.16 -2.29 -4.93
N SER A 75 10.26 -3.62 -4.69
CA SER A 75 10.95 -4.57 -5.57
C SER A 75 10.19 -4.77 -6.88
N THR A 76 10.83 -5.46 -7.83
CA THR A 76 10.25 -5.78 -9.13
C THR A 76 10.17 -7.29 -9.34
N PRO A 77 9.11 -7.83 -9.94
CA PRO A 77 9.01 -9.26 -10.24
C PRO A 77 9.99 -9.75 -11.32
N SER A 78 10.68 -8.84 -12.04
CA SER A 78 11.82 -9.21 -12.88
C SER A 78 13.02 -9.74 -12.08
N ARG A 79 13.05 -9.49 -10.75
CA ARG A 79 14.07 -9.95 -9.79
C ARG A 79 13.41 -10.71 -8.64
N PRO A 80 12.89 -11.92 -8.90
CA PRO A 80 11.83 -12.52 -8.09
C PRO A 80 12.30 -13.23 -6.81
N TYR A 81 13.59 -13.18 -6.46
CA TYR A 81 14.12 -13.94 -5.31
C TYR A 81 14.17 -13.15 -4.00
N SER A 82 13.73 -11.92 -4.03
CA SER A 82 13.57 -11.09 -2.83
C SER A 82 12.46 -10.07 -3.02
N LEU A 83 11.83 -9.69 -1.91
CA LEU A 83 10.86 -8.61 -1.86
C LEU A 83 11.47 -7.39 -1.16
N MET A 84 11.04 -6.20 -1.54
CA MET A 84 11.48 -4.96 -0.89
C MET A 84 10.29 -4.11 -0.50
N LEU A 85 10.28 -3.66 0.74
CA LEU A 85 9.36 -2.66 1.25
C LEU A 85 10.14 -1.41 1.62
N THR A 86 9.60 -0.25 1.27
CA THR A 86 10.19 1.05 1.58
C THR A 86 9.19 1.84 2.39
N ILE A 87 9.55 2.12 3.63
CA ILE A 87 8.65 2.58 4.68
C ILE A 87 9.10 3.95 5.16
N LYS A 88 8.17 4.90 5.09
CA LYS A 88 8.36 6.24 5.65
C LYS A 88 7.90 6.27 7.11
N ARG A 89 8.69 6.92 7.96
CA ARG A 89 8.29 7.23 9.32
C ARG A 89 7.07 8.17 9.28
N VAL A 90 6.02 7.78 9.99
CA VAL A 90 4.80 8.59 10.13
C VAL A 90 4.78 9.11 11.57
N ASP A 91 4.57 10.40 11.74
CA ASP A 91 4.44 11.00 13.06
C ASP A 91 3.26 10.38 13.83
N GLY A 92 3.53 9.86 15.03
CA GLY A 92 2.55 9.10 15.81
C GLY A 92 2.14 7.74 15.23
N GLY A 93 2.77 7.29 14.14
CA GLY A 93 2.43 6.01 13.48
C GLY A 93 2.94 4.80 14.26
N LEU A 94 2.06 3.89 14.68
CA LEU A 94 2.44 2.70 15.44
C LEU A 94 3.33 1.75 14.63
N VAL A 95 2.86 1.29 13.47
CA VAL A 95 3.52 0.22 12.70
C VAL A 95 4.78 0.72 11.98
N SER A 96 4.72 1.90 11.34
CA SER A 96 5.88 2.46 10.62
C SER A 96 7.05 2.73 11.56
N ASN A 97 6.77 3.31 12.75
CA ASN A 97 7.81 3.59 13.74
C ASN A 97 8.37 2.30 14.32
N TYR A 98 7.51 1.34 14.69
CA TYR A 98 7.95 0.04 15.19
C TYR A 98 8.90 -0.67 14.21
N LEU A 99 8.53 -0.73 12.92
CA LEU A 99 9.38 -1.36 11.89
C LEU A 99 10.72 -0.64 11.73
N ILE A 100 10.72 0.68 11.66
CA ILE A 100 11.95 1.46 11.49
C ILE A 100 12.85 1.37 12.72
N ASP A 101 12.28 1.31 13.93
CA ASP A 101 13.06 1.30 15.16
C ASP A 101 13.54 -0.11 15.55
N HIS A 102 12.78 -1.16 15.22
CA HIS A 102 13.03 -2.50 15.76
C HIS A 102 13.38 -3.56 14.73
N LEU A 103 12.87 -3.47 13.48
CA LEU A 103 13.14 -4.53 12.50
C LEU A 103 14.59 -4.50 12.01
N GLN A 104 15.30 -5.61 12.26
CA GLN A 104 16.70 -5.78 11.92
C GLN A 104 16.89 -7.01 11.00
N PRO A 105 17.98 -7.07 10.23
CA PRO A 105 18.37 -8.26 9.49
C PRO A 105 18.43 -9.49 10.40
N GLY A 106 17.92 -10.62 9.90
CA GLY A 106 17.77 -11.89 10.62
C GLY A 106 16.42 -12.07 11.29
N GLN A 107 15.62 -11.04 11.47
CA GLN A 107 14.29 -11.14 12.06
C GLN A 107 13.24 -11.53 11.02
N THR A 108 12.21 -12.23 11.49
CA THR A 108 11.10 -12.68 10.64
C THR A 108 9.86 -11.82 10.82
N VAL A 109 9.11 -11.65 9.74
CA VAL A 109 7.80 -11.01 9.74
C VAL A 109 6.76 -11.94 9.12
N ARG A 110 5.53 -11.91 9.63
CA ARG A 110 4.40 -12.58 9.01
C ARG A 110 3.78 -11.65 7.98
N VAL A 111 3.41 -12.22 6.83
CA VAL A 111 2.87 -11.47 5.70
C VAL A 111 1.67 -12.17 5.08
N LEU A 112 0.76 -11.37 4.50
CA LEU A 112 -0.24 -11.86 3.55
C LEU A 112 0.34 -11.81 2.14
N PRO A 113 -0.15 -12.65 1.22
CA PRO A 113 0.28 -12.64 -0.18
C PRO A 113 0.15 -11.26 -0.84
N PRO A 114 0.99 -10.96 -1.85
CA PRO A 114 0.84 -9.74 -2.65
C PRO A 114 -0.54 -9.64 -3.30
N THR A 115 -1.11 -8.43 -3.28
CA THR A 115 -2.41 -8.13 -3.89
C THR A 115 -2.45 -6.67 -4.37
N GLY A 116 -3.50 -6.27 -5.08
CA GLY A 116 -3.73 -4.90 -5.55
C GLY A 116 -3.94 -4.82 -7.06
N GLN A 117 -4.86 -3.94 -7.48
CA GLN A 117 -5.21 -3.74 -8.88
C GLN A 117 -4.40 -2.61 -9.54
N PHE A 118 -3.72 -1.78 -8.75
CA PHE A 118 -2.85 -0.72 -9.23
C PHE A 118 -1.50 -1.29 -9.67
N ASN A 119 -1.47 -1.91 -10.86
CA ASN A 119 -0.31 -2.64 -11.36
C ASN A 119 -0.24 -2.60 -12.90
N LEU A 120 0.96 -2.82 -13.45
CA LEU A 120 1.20 -2.75 -14.90
C LEU A 120 0.55 -3.87 -15.71
N PHE A 121 0.25 -5.03 -15.11
CA PHE A 121 -0.27 -6.16 -15.87
C PHE A 121 -1.76 -5.97 -16.16
N ASP A 122 -2.47 -5.38 -15.22
CA ASP A 122 -3.90 -5.07 -15.38
C ASP A 122 -4.11 -3.73 -16.09
N ILE A 123 -3.10 -2.82 -16.05
CA ILE A 123 -3.13 -1.49 -16.66
C ILE A 123 -1.93 -1.34 -17.60
N SER A 124 -2.02 -1.89 -18.81
CA SER A 124 -0.94 -1.79 -19.79
C SER A 124 -1.10 -0.55 -20.70
N ALA A 125 0.03 0.05 -21.10
CA ALA A 125 0.06 1.19 -21.99
C ALA A 125 1.29 1.17 -22.90
N GLN A 126 1.30 2.04 -23.93
CA GLN A 126 2.47 2.28 -24.77
C GLN A 126 3.37 3.38 -24.20
N LYS A 127 2.75 4.41 -23.61
CA LYS A 127 3.43 5.55 -22.99
C LYS A 127 2.91 5.72 -21.56
N TYR A 128 3.81 5.76 -20.61
CA TYR A 128 3.50 5.92 -19.19
C TYR A 128 3.85 7.33 -18.71
N LEU A 129 3.01 7.87 -17.84
CA LEU A 129 3.33 9.04 -17.02
C LEU A 129 3.16 8.67 -15.55
N PHE A 130 4.27 8.56 -14.83
CA PHE A 130 4.30 8.31 -13.41
C PHE A 130 4.39 9.63 -12.64
N LEU A 131 3.34 9.96 -11.90
CA LEU A 131 3.25 11.14 -11.03
C LEU A 131 3.27 10.68 -9.58
N SER A 132 4.32 11.05 -8.84
CA SER A 132 4.48 10.60 -7.46
C SER A 132 4.98 11.68 -6.51
N ALA A 133 4.64 11.57 -5.23
CA ALA A 133 5.22 12.38 -4.17
C ALA A 133 5.50 11.54 -2.92
N GLY A 134 6.63 11.78 -2.26
CA GLY A 134 7.05 11.04 -1.07
C GLY A 134 7.04 9.52 -1.29
N CYS A 135 6.47 8.75 -0.35
CA CYS A 135 6.39 7.28 -0.48
C CYS A 135 5.46 6.77 -1.60
N GLY A 136 4.65 7.63 -2.22
CA GLY A 136 3.92 7.26 -3.44
C GLY A 136 4.81 6.90 -4.62
N ILE A 137 6.12 7.08 -4.48
CA ILE A 137 7.13 6.62 -5.45
C ILE A 137 7.24 5.09 -5.54
N THR A 138 6.88 4.36 -4.47
CA THR A 138 7.14 2.91 -4.37
C THR A 138 6.50 2.07 -5.48
N PRO A 139 5.21 2.24 -5.85
CA PRO A 139 4.64 1.50 -6.97
C PRO A 139 5.27 1.91 -8.31
N MET A 140 5.51 3.21 -8.53
CA MET A 140 6.12 3.72 -9.75
C MET A 140 7.56 3.19 -9.93
N TYR A 141 8.31 3.09 -8.84
CA TYR A 141 9.66 2.53 -8.87
C TYR A 141 9.64 1.04 -9.24
N SER A 142 8.75 0.25 -8.63
CA SER A 142 8.54 -1.17 -8.98
C SER A 142 8.19 -1.34 -10.46
N MET A 143 7.24 -0.54 -10.95
CA MET A 143 6.79 -0.53 -12.35
C MET A 143 7.90 -0.12 -13.32
N SER A 144 8.60 0.98 -13.03
CA SER A 144 9.72 1.47 -13.84
C SER A 144 10.83 0.44 -13.96
N ARG A 145 11.18 -0.20 -12.83
CA ARG A 145 12.19 -1.23 -12.79
C ARG A 145 11.79 -2.44 -13.62
N TYR A 146 10.53 -2.87 -13.54
CA TYR A 146 10.02 -3.95 -14.37
C TYR A 146 10.12 -3.64 -15.86
N LEU A 147 9.66 -2.46 -16.26
CA LEU A 147 9.70 -2.02 -17.66
C LEU A 147 11.13 -1.93 -18.17
N THR A 148 12.03 -1.32 -17.40
CA THR A 148 13.44 -1.18 -17.82
C THR A 148 14.22 -2.50 -17.80
N ASP A 149 13.85 -3.46 -16.95
CA ASP A 149 14.47 -4.79 -16.93
C ASP A 149 13.94 -5.69 -18.07
N THR A 150 12.72 -5.47 -18.58
CA THR A 150 12.04 -6.41 -19.51
C THR A 150 11.69 -5.82 -20.88
N GLN A 151 11.58 -4.51 -20.98
CA GLN A 151 11.15 -3.78 -22.18
C GLN A 151 12.09 -2.61 -22.47
N MET A 152 13.08 -2.82 -23.31
CA MET A 152 14.10 -1.79 -23.59
C MET A 152 13.57 -0.49 -24.20
N ASN A 153 12.38 -0.53 -24.81
CA ASN A 153 11.76 0.63 -25.51
C ASN A 153 10.52 1.16 -24.79
N ALA A 154 10.37 0.90 -23.48
CA ALA A 154 9.25 1.44 -22.71
C ALA A 154 9.37 2.99 -22.61
N ASP A 155 8.37 3.71 -23.11
CA ASP A 155 8.33 5.19 -23.05
C ASP A 155 7.74 5.62 -21.70
N ILE A 156 8.60 6.08 -20.81
CA ILE A 156 8.29 6.43 -19.42
C ILE A 156 8.65 7.91 -19.18
N ALA A 157 7.67 8.73 -18.84
CA ALA A 157 7.89 10.01 -18.20
C ALA A 157 7.65 9.84 -16.68
N PHE A 158 8.69 10.04 -15.88
CA PHE A 158 8.64 9.88 -14.43
C PHE A 158 8.80 11.25 -13.77
N VAL A 159 7.75 11.79 -13.16
CA VAL A 159 7.76 13.06 -12.43
C VAL A 159 7.59 12.78 -10.93
N HIS A 160 8.62 13.09 -10.15
CA HIS A 160 8.58 12.92 -8.71
C HIS A 160 8.69 14.25 -7.98
N SER A 161 7.76 14.50 -7.05
CA SER A 161 7.73 15.69 -6.20
C SER A 161 8.29 15.36 -4.82
N ALA A 162 9.22 16.17 -4.33
CA ALA A 162 9.83 16.06 -3.01
C ALA A 162 9.95 17.45 -2.34
N ARG A 163 10.14 17.48 -1.01
CA ARG A 163 10.36 18.74 -0.29
C ARG A 163 11.74 19.33 -0.61
N THR A 164 12.75 18.49 -0.62
CA THR A 164 14.12 18.84 -0.96
C THR A 164 14.75 17.72 -1.79
N GLN A 165 15.93 17.96 -2.35
CA GLN A 165 16.69 16.92 -3.06
C GLN A 165 17.05 15.73 -2.16
N ALA A 166 17.32 15.98 -0.87
CA ALA A 166 17.67 14.95 0.11
C ALA A 166 16.47 14.03 0.45
N ASP A 167 15.23 14.49 0.17
CA ASP A 167 14.00 13.72 0.39
C ASP A 167 13.63 12.85 -0.82
N ILE A 168 14.41 12.85 -1.91
CA ILE A 168 14.14 12.03 -3.10
C ILE A 168 14.52 10.59 -2.83
N ILE A 169 13.49 9.75 -2.66
CA ILE A 169 13.63 8.31 -2.45
C ILE A 169 14.10 7.66 -3.76
N PHE A 170 15.00 6.67 -3.69
CA PHE A 170 15.58 5.95 -4.85
C PHE A 170 16.33 6.82 -5.86
N LYS A 171 16.77 8.02 -5.48
CA LYS A 171 17.40 9.00 -6.39
C LYS A 171 18.45 8.36 -7.29
N THR A 172 19.48 7.74 -6.72
CA THR A 172 20.59 7.13 -7.48
C THR A 172 20.11 6.02 -8.42
N SER A 173 19.15 5.21 -8.00
CA SER A 173 18.60 4.13 -8.84
C SER A 173 17.80 4.68 -10.02
N LEU A 174 17.00 5.71 -9.81
CA LEU A 174 16.21 6.37 -10.86
C LEU A 174 17.11 7.08 -11.88
N GLU A 175 18.12 7.81 -11.42
CA GLU A 175 19.11 8.45 -12.27
C GLU A 175 19.91 7.42 -13.10
N THR A 176 20.26 6.28 -12.48
CA THR A 176 20.91 5.18 -13.20
C THR A 176 19.98 4.58 -14.27
N MET A 177 18.68 4.48 -14.02
CA MET A 177 17.72 4.03 -15.05
C MET A 177 17.62 5.07 -16.18
N ALA A 178 17.56 6.36 -15.87
CA ALA A 178 17.50 7.44 -16.86
C ALA A 178 18.73 7.47 -17.79
N THR A 179 19.92 7.24 -17.25
CA THR A 179 21.15 7.18 -18.08
C THR A 179 21.23 5.93 -18.96
N ARG A 180 20.60 4.82 -18.60
CA ARG A 180 20.65 3.55 -19.33
C ARG A 180 19.54 3.38 -20.36
N HIS A 181 18.40 4.06 -20.17
CA HIS A 181 17.20 3.89 -20.98
C HIS A 181 16.81 5.23 -21.60
N ARG A 182 17.05 5.39 -22.91
CA ARG A 182 16.82 6.62 -23.65
C ARG A 182 15.39 7.18 -23.51
N ASP A 183 14.39 6.29 -23.42
CA ASP A 183 12.98 6.65 -23.34
C ASP A 183 12.45 6.71 -21.91
N PHE A 184 13.35 6.62 -20.91
CA PHE A 184 13.07 6.89 -19.50
C PHE A 184 13.39 8.35 -19.17
N LYS A 185 12.38 9.22 -19.20
CA LYS A 185 12.51 10.66 -18.95
C LYS A 185 12.24 10.97 -17.48
N LEU A 186 13.30 11.11 -16.69
CA LEU A 186 13.21 11.42 -15.26
C LEU A 186 13.11 12.95 -15.04
N ARG A 187 12.18 13.35 -14.17
CA ARG A 187 11.89 14.73 -13.80
C ARG A 187 11.68 14.84 -12.30
N TYR A 188 12.28 15.84 -11.68
CA TYR A 188 12.07 16.15 -10.27
C TYR A 188 11.44 17.53 -10.09
N ILE A 189 10.54 17.65 -9.11
CA ILE A 189 10.01 18.93 -8.64
C ILE A 189 10.30 18.98 -7.13
N VAL A 190 11.06 19.99 -6.69
CA VAL A 190 11.44 20.17 -5.30
C VAL A 190 10.89 21.49 -4.77
N GLU A 191 10.26 21.46 -3.60
CA GLU A 191 9.68 22.68 -3.01
C GLU A 191 10.78 23.66 -2.56
N ASN A 192 11.89 23.13 -2.03
CA ASN A 192 12.98 23.94 -1.50
C ASN A 192 14.34 23.47 -2.04
N VAL A 193 15.16 24.43 -2.47
CA VAL A 193 16.54 24.21 -2.89
C VAL A 193 17.46 24.68 -1.75
N THR A 194 18.36 23.81 -1.32
CA THR A 194 19.44 24.20 -0.40
C THR A 194 20.65 24.72 -1.20
N THR A 195 21.48 25.58 -0.59
CA THR A 195 22.66 26.16 -1.23
C THR A 195 23.66 25.12 -1.77
N ASP A 196 23.62 23.89 -1.21
CA ASP A 196 24.52 22.79 -1.56
C ASP A 196 23.87 21.79 -2.51
N THR A 197 22.72 22.17 -3.15
CA THR A 197 22.02 21.29 -4.09
C THR A 197 22.81 21.19 -5.39
N VAL A 198 23.43 20.03 -5.63
CA VAL A 198 24.12 19.71 -6.90
C VAL A 198 23.31 18.68 -7.66
N TRP A 199 22.89 19.03 -8.87
CA TRP A 199 22.27 18.09 -9.80
C TRP A 199 23.36 17.45 -10.67
N HIS A 200 23.54 16.14 -10.55
CA HIS A 200 24.68 15.43 -11.12
C HIS A 200 24.54 15.03 -12.59
N THR A 201 23.35 15.21 -13.21
CA THR A 201 23.14 14.82 -14.62
C THR A 201 22.38 15.89 -15.37
N GLU A 202 22.86 16.23 -16.57
CA GLU A 202 22.17 17.10 -17.52
C GLU A 202 20.87 16.47 -18.08
N GLU A 203 20.75 15.14 -17.97
CA GLU A 203 19.61 14.35 -18.45
C GLU A 203 18.40 14.41 -17.52
N THR A 204 18.58 14.83 -16.27
CA THR A 204 17.50 14.96 -15.28
C THR A 204 17.05 16.40 -15.19
N LEU A 205 15.93 16.73 -15.80
CA LEU A 205 15.31 18.04 -15.63
C LEU A 205 14.71 18.15 -14.23
N HIS A 206 14.81 19.33 -13.63
CA HIS A 206 14.20 19.65 -12.35
C HIS A 206 13.51 21.00 -12.40
N ASP A 207 12.52 21.18 -11.54
CA ASP A 207 11.81 22.43 -11.34
C ASP A 207 11.67 22.71 -9.84
N ILE A 208 11.45 23.96 -9.50
CA ILE A 208 11.34 24.42 -8.11
C ILE A 208 9.88 24.77 -7.82
N GLY A 209 9.40 24.37 -6.66
CA GLY A 209 8.04 24.60 -6.21
C GLY A 209 7.21 23.33 -6.18
N ARG A 210 5.95 23.44 -6.58
CA ARG A 210 4.98 22.34 -6.64
C ARG A 210 4.56 22.09 -8.08
N LEU A 211 4.09 20.87 -8.33
CA LEU A 211 3.51 20.53 -9.63
C LEU A 211 2.37 21.50 -9.96
N SER A 212 2.38 22.02 -11.16
CA SER A 212 1.40 22.95 -11.72
C SER A 212 1.08 22.57 -13.17
N ALA A 213 0.03 23.16 -13.73
CA ALA A 213 -0.34 22.94 -15.14
C ALA A 213 0.79 23.40 -16.10
N ASN A 214 1.50 24.47 -15.76
CA ASN A 214 2.57 25.00 -16.60
C ASN A 214 3.79 24.06 -16.60
N ASN A 215 4.32 23.73 -15.41
CA ASN A 215 5.51 22.88 -15.37
C ASN A 215 5.22 21.43 -15.81
N LEU A 216 3.99 20.93 -15.70
CA LEU A 216 3.64 19.64 -16.29
C LEU A 216 3.71 19.65 -17.82
N ARG A 217 3.22 20.73 -18.46
CA ARG A 217 3.34 20.92 -19.93
C ARG A 217 4.79 21.02 -20.38
N ASP A 218 5.63 21.74 -19.63
CA ASP A 218 7.03 21.93 -19.96
C ASP A 218 7.86 20.66 -19.77
N LEU A 219 7.63 19.94 -18.67
CA LEU A 219 8.37 18.72 -18.33
C LEU A 219 7.91 17.50 -19.15
N VAL A 220 6.64 17.43 -19.53
CA VAL A 220 6.04 16.32 -20.28
C VAL A 220 5.07 16.86 -21.35
N PRO A 221 5.58 17.42 -22.46
CA PRO A 221 4.73 18.05 -23.49
C PRO A 221 3.67 17.11 -24.09
N ASP A 222 3.94 15.82 -24.13
CA ASP A 222 3.04 14.78 -24.65
C ASP A 222 2.20 14.09 -23.56
N PHE A 223 1.99 14.73 -22.39
CA PHE A 223 1.26 14.17 -21.25
C PHE A 223 -0.13 13.65 -21.63
N ALA A 224 -0.83 14.29 -22.56
CA ALA A 224 -2.18 13.93 -23.00
C ALA A 224 -2.25 12.55 -23.72
N GLU A 225 -1.12 12.10 -24.29
CA GLU A 225 -1.03 10.80 -24.96
C GLU A 225 -0.77 9.64 -23.99
N ARG A 226 -0.40 9.93 -22.74
CA ARG A 226 0.12 8.97 -21.78
C ARG A 226 -0.96 8.41 -20.87
N THR A 227 -0.77 7.18 -20.43
CA THR A 227 -1.52 6.62 -19.29
C THR A 227 -0.85 7.06 -18.00
N VAL A 228 -1.63 7.71 -17.14
CA VAL A 228 -1.13 8.32 -15.89
C VAL A 228 -1.33 7.37 -14.72
N PHE A 229 -0.25 7.13 -13.98
CA PHE A 229 -0.27 6.48 -12.68
C PHE A 229 0.07 7.52 -11.62
N LEU A 230 -0.80 7.69 -10.64
CA LEU A 230 -0.70 8.73 -9.61
C LEU A 230 -0.69 8.10 -8.21
N CYS A 231 0.33 8.41 -7.40
CA CYS A 231 0.36 8.02 -5.99
C CYS A 231 1.14 9.03 -5.15
N GLY A 232 0.65 9.31 -3.95
CA GLY A 232 1.27 10.26 -3.03
C GLY A 232 0.32 10.66 -1.90
N PRO A 233 0.70 11.67 -1.10
CA PRO A 233 -0.18 12.23 -0.08
C PRO A 233 -1.49 12.75 -0.69
N GLU A 234 -2.60 12.61 0.04
CA GLU A 234 -3.93 12.99 -0.45
C GLU A 234 -4.01 14.43 -1.02
N PRO A 235 -3.43 15.45 -0.36
CA PRO A 235 -3.45 16.82 -0.93
C PRO A 235 -2.70 16.92 -2.28
N TYR A 236 -1.61 16.16 -2.46
CA TYR A 236 -0.89 16.11 -3.73
C TYR A 236 -1.74 15.46 -4.82
N MET A 237 -2.36 14.32 -4.53
CA MET A 237 -3.20 13.62 -5.51
C MET A 237 -4.40 14.46 -5.94
N GLN A 238 -5.03 15.17 -5.02
CA GLN A 238 -6.13 16.09 -5.34
C GLN A 238 -5.65 17.24 -6.23
N ALA A 239 -4.52 17.86 -5.91
CA ALA A 239 -3.93 18.92 -6.73
C ALA A 239 -3.62 18.43 -8.15
N VAL A 240 -3.02 17.24 -8.30
CA VAL A 240 -2.73 16.64 -9.61
C VAL A 240 -4.02 16.37 -10.40
N LYS A 241 -5.06 15.85 -9.77
CA LYS A 241 -6.37 15.65 -10.44
C LYS A 241 -6.96 16.97 -10.94
N MET A 242 -6.87 18.04 -10.16
CA MET A 242 -7.31 19.37 -10.58
C MET A 242 -6.49 19.89 -11.77
N ILE A 243 -5.17 19.74 -11.72
CA ILE A 243 -4.27 20.13 -12.83
C ILE A 243 -4.60 19.37 -14.12
N LEU A 244 -4.79 18.06 -14.06
CA LEU A 244 -5.13 17.23 -15.21
C LEU A 244 -6.51 17.62 -15.78
N THR A 245 -7.47 17.96 -14.91
CA THR A 245 -8.79 18.45 -15.34
C THR A 245 -8.69 19.81 -16.01
N GLU A 246 -7.93 20.76 -15.47
CA GLU A 246 -7.64 22.08 -16.08
C GLU A 246 -6.99 21.93 -17.46
N LEU A 247 -6.12 20.93 -17.61
CA LEU A 247 -5.43 20.62 -18.87
C LEU A 247 -6.28 19.84 -19.87
N ASN A 248 -7.58 19.58 -19.57
CA ASN A 248 -8.48 18.75 -20.38
C ASN A 248 -7.93 17.34 -20.67
N PHE A 249 -7.23 16.76 -19.70
CA PHE A 249 -6.73 15.39 -19.79
C PHE A 249 -7.89 14.38 -19.79
N ASP A 250 -7.74 13.32 -20.57
CA ASP A 250 -8.70 12.20 -20.56
C ASP A 250 -8.59 11.42 -19.23
N MET A 251 -9.47 11.73 -18.28
CA MET A 251 -9.46 11.15 -16.92
C MET A 251 -9.69 9.64 -16.92
N SER A 252 -10.16 9.03 -18.01
CA SER A 252 -10.26 7.56 -18.12
C SER A 252 -8.89 6.88 -18.20
N LYS A 253 -7.83 7.63 -18.53
CA LYS A 253 -6.44 7.19 -18.54
C LYS A 253 -5.70 7.47 -17.23
N LEU A 254 -6.38 8.01 -16.20
CA LEU A 254 -5.81 8.25 -14.88
C LEU A 254 -6.12 7.12 -13.93
N TYR A 255 -5.07 6.45 -13.47
CA TYR A 255 -5.12 5.42 -12.41
C TYR A 255 -4.41 5.95 -11.17
N HIS A 256 -4.94 5.67 -9.99
CA HIS A 256 -4.35 6.17 -8.75
C HIS A 256 -4.51 5.20 -7.59
N GLU A 257 -3.57 5.25 -6.67
CA GLU A 257 -3.59 4.52 -5.39
C GLU A 257 -3.36 5.50 -4.23
N SER A 258 -4.18 5.39 -3.17
CA SER A 258 -4.09 6.22 -1.97
C SER A 258 -3.69 5.38 -0.76
N PHE A 259 -2.65 5.82 -0.03
CA PHE A 259 -2.25 5.21 1.24
C PHE A 259 -2.98 5.80 2.45
N ALA A 260 -3.81 6.83 2.27
CA ALA A 260 -4.34 7.66 3.35
C ALA A 260 -5.61 7.13 4.00
N THR A 261 -6.34 6.23 3.35
CA THR A 261 -7.65 5.76 3.81
C THR A 261 -7.57 5.05 5.18
N ALA A 262 -6.51 4.29 5.42
CA ALA A 262 -6.38 3.49 6.64
C ALA A 262 -6.11 4.31 7.93
N VAL A 263 -5.46 5.48 7.85
CA VAL A 263 -5.08 6.26 9.04
C VAL A 263 -6.21 7.17 9.50
N LYS A 264 -6.93 7.80 8.56
CA LYS A 264 -8.06 8.70 8.89
C LYS A 264 -9.25 7.95 9.48
N GLU A 265 -9.51 6.73 9.00
CA GLU A 265 -10.60 5.89 9.53
C GLU A 265 -10.32 5.41 10.95
N ALA A 266 -9.08 5.06 11.28
CA ALA A 266 -8.70 4.73 12.65
C ALA A 266 -8.88 5.92 13.61
N GLN A 267 -8.52 7.13 13.20
CA GLN A 267 -8.68 8.35 14.02
C GLN A 267 -10.14 8.78 14.16
N SER A 268 -10.96 8.63 13.11
CA SER A 268 -12.39 8.94 13.20
C SER A 268 -13.15 7.94 14.07
N ARG A 269 -12.73 6.67 14.11
CA ARG A 269 -13.31 5.64 14.97
C ARG A 269 -13.00 5.83 16.44
N VAL A 270 -11.78 6.27 16.78
CA VAL A 270 -11.44 6.64 18.16
C VAL A 270 -12.31 7.82 18.62
N LYS A 271 -12.45 8.84 17.78
CA LYS A 271 -13.35 9.97 18.09
C LYS A 271 -14.82 9.56 18.18
N GLN A 272 -15.30 8.64 17.34
CA GLN A 272 -16.67 8.14 17.41
C GLN A 272 -16.91 7.27 18.65
N ALA A 273 -15.96 6.44 19.05
CA ALA A 273 -16.04 5.66 20.28
C ALA A 273 -16.05 6.57 21.54
N GLU A 274 -15.27 7.64 21.53
CA GLU A 274 -15.28 8.66 22.60
C GLU A 274 -16.58 9.47 22.64
N MET A 275 -17.19 9.75 21.49
CA MET A 275 -18.50 10.43 21.41
C MET A 275 -19.68 9.50 21.74
N GLN A 276 -19.60 8.20 21.49
CA GLN A 276 -20.64 7.23 21.82
C GLN A 276 -20.70 6.90 23.32
N SER A 277 -19.60 7.04 24.06
CA SER A 277 -19.61 6.97 25.51
C SER A 277 -20.27 8.20 26.18
N ALA A 278 -20.50 9.28 25.44
CA ALA A 278 -21.11 10.52 25.96
C ALA A 278 -22.62 10.68 25.65
N ASN A 279 -23.19 9.91 24.72
CA ASN A 279 -24.60 10.04 24.32
C ASN A 279 -25.29 8.66 24.21
N GLN A 280 -25.79 8.15 25.31
CA GLN A 280 -26.89 7.16 25.29
C GLN A 280 -28.21 7.92 24.98
N VAL A 281 -28.94 7.39 24.01
CA VAL A 281 -30.35 7.51 23.61
C VAL A 281 -30.53 7.97 22.17
N ASN A 282 -30.65 6.98 21.25
CA ASN A 282 -31.77 6.91 20.30
C ASN A 282 -31.74 5.56 19.56
N ALA A 283 -32.87 4.87 19.53
CA ALA A 283 -33.03 3.54 18.94
C ALA A 283 -32.83 3.57 17.43
N SER A 284 -31.69 3.06 16.99
CA SER A 284 -31.45 2.70 15.59
C SER A 284 -31.81 1.22 15.38
N ALA A 285 -32.34 0.87 14.20
CA ALA A 285 -32.61 -0.53 13.85
C ALA A 285 -31.35 -1.39 14.09
N SER A 286 -31.51 -2.50 14.79
CA SER A 286 -30.43 -3.47 15.02
C SER A 286 -30.75 -4.78 14.32
N PHE A 287 -29.74 -5.37 13.71
CA PHE A 287 -29.80 -6.65 13.01
C PHE A 287 -28.93 -7.67 13.71
N MET A 288 -29.30 -8.95 13.60
CA MET A 288 -28.56 -10.04 14.24
C MET A 288 -27.46 -10.57 13.30
N LEU A 289 -26.22 -10.51 13.75
CA LEU A 289 -25.10 -11.18 13.13
C LEU A 289 -24.91 -12.56 13.77
N SER A 290 -24.94 -13.61 12.97
CA SER A 290 -24.72 -15.02 13.41
C SER A 290 -23.45 -15.58 12.77
N ILE A 291 -22.56 -16.18 13.59
CA ILE A 291 -21.30 -16.78 13.12
C ILE A 291 -21.09 -18.07 13.92
N GLY A 292 -21.38 -19.22 13.31
CA GLY A 292 -21.43 -20.49 14.03
C GLY A 292 -22.46 -20.43 15.18
N ASP A 293 -22.02 -20.72 16.40
CA ASP A 293 -22.86 -20.67 17.60
C ASP A 293 -22.99 -19.28 18.24
N LYS A 294 -22.23 -18.28 17.74
CA LYS A 294 -22.23 -16.92 18.28
C LYS A 294 -23.22 -16.04 17.56
N LYS A 295 -23.92 -15.22 18.35
CA LYS A 295 -24.91 -14.25 17.85
C LYS A 295 -24.71 -12.90 18.51
N ARG A 296 -24.72 -11.84 17.72
CA ARG A 296 -24.55 -10.47 18.19
C ARG A 296 -25.48 -9.49 17.45
N ALA A 297 -26.15 -8.64 18.19
CA ALA A 297 -26.89 -7.54 17.60
C ALA A 297 -25.92 -6.42 17.20
N LEU A 298 -26.00 -5.96 15.96
CA LEU A 298 -25.28 -4.83 15.42
C LEU A 298 -26.25 -3.76 14.99
N THR A 299 -25.90 -2.50 15.20
CA THR A 299 -26.65 -1.39 14.63
C THR A 299 -26.39 -1.30 13.13
N ALA A 300 -27.33 -0.68 12.38
CA ALA A 300 -27.19 -0.47 10.92
C ALA A 300 -25.90 0.29 10.51
N GLU A 301 -25.27 1.00 11.46
CA GLU A 301 -24.04 1.76 11.21
C GLU A 301 -22.76 0.93 11.42
N GLN A 302 -22.85 -0.18 12.15
CA GLN A 302 -21.68 -1.02 12.46
C GLN A 302 -21.34 -1.94 11.28
N THR A 303 -20.06 -2.16 11.09
CA THR A 303 -19.54 -3.11 10.08
C THR A 303 -19.57 -4.54 10.59
N LEU A 304 -19.58 -5.51 9.67
CA LEU A 304 -19.42 -6.94 10.02
C LEU A 304 -18.12 -7.18 10.81
N LEU A 305 -17.04 -6.48 10.46
CA LEU A 305 -15.75 -6.61 11.15
C LEU A 305 -15.86 -6.25 12.63
N GLU A 306 -16.55 -5.14 12.95
CA GLU A 306 -16.75 -4.73 14.35
C GLU A 306 -17.53 -5.77 15.16
N GLY A 307 -18.50 -6.42 14.52
CA GLY A 307 -19.25 -7.53 15.14
C GLY A 307 -18.39 -8.76 15.38
N ILE A 308 -17.59 -9.16 14.42
CA ILE A 308 -16.70 -10.32 14.49
C ILE A 308 -15.63 -10.13 15.59
N GLU A 309 -15.00 -8.96 15.60
CA GLU A 309 -13.98 -8.59 16.60
C GLU A 309 -14.55 -8.54 18.03
N ALA A 310 -15.75 -8.00 18.18
CA ALA A 310 -16.41 -7.90 19.47
C ALA A 310 -16.81 -9.28 20.06
N GLU A 311 -16.94 -10.30 19.21
CA GLU A 311 -17.14 -11.70 19.66
C GLU A 311 -15.80 -12.45 19.88
N GLY A 312 -14.67 -11.77 19.69
CA GLY A 312 -13.34 -12.37 19.84
C GLY A 312 -13.04 -13.46 18.81
N LEU A 313 -13.71 -13.41 17.64
CA LEU A 313 -13.51 -14.39 16.58
C LEU A 313 -12.29 -14.04 15.74
N PRO A 314 -11.52 -15.04 15.26
CA PRO A 314 -10.30 -14.80 14.49
C PRO A 314 -10.65 -14.28 13.10
N ILE A 315 -10.41 -13.01 12.86
CA ILE A 315 -10.47 -12.37 11.54
C ILE A 315 -9.27 -11.44 11.37
N ILE A 316 -8.71 -11.41 10.17
CA ILE A 316 -7.59 -10.52 9.89
C ILE A 316 -8.13 -9.20 9.37
N ALA A 317 -7.89 -8.13 10.10
CA ALA A 317 -8.25 -6.78 9.73
C ALA A 317 -6.98 -5.93 9.50
N ALA A 318 -6.54 -5.83 8.25
CA ALA A 318 -5.31 -5.11 7.93
C ALA A 318 -5.55 -3.62 7.63
N CYS A 319 -6.23 -3.29 6.53
CA CYS A 319 -6.45 -1.91 6.11
C CYS A 319 -7.70 -1.27 6.71
N ARG A 320 -8.69 -2.05 7.11
CA ARG A 320 -10.02 -1.63 7.63
C ARG A 320 -10.80 -0.68 6.70
N SER A 321 -10.45 -0.67 5.40
CA SER A 321 -11.01 0.23 4.39
C SER A 321 -11.49 -0.48 3.12
N GLY A 322 -11.56 -1.82 3.14
CA GLY A 322 -12.04 -2.60 2.01
C GLY A 322 -11.08 -2.71 0.82
N VAL A 323 -9.77 -2.46 1.02
CA VAL A 323 -8.80 -2.41 -0.08
C VAL A 323 -7.72 -3.50 -0.05
N CYS A 324 -7.56 -4.27 1.04
CA CYS A 324 -6.49 -5.27 1.14
C CYS A 324 -6.97 -6.73 1.03
N GLY A 325 -8.27 -6.99 1.10
CA GLY A 325 -8.83 -8.34 1.00
C GLY A 325 -8.67 -9.20 2.26
N ALA A 326 -7.93 -8.75 3.28
CA ALA A 326 -7.58 -9.55 4.45
C ALA A 326 -8.78 -10.00 5.30
N CYS A 327 -9.85 -9.20 5.32
CA CYS A 327 -11.08 -9.47 6.07
C CYS A 327 -12.20 -10.10 5.22
N LYS A 328 -11.82 -10.85 4.18
CA LYS A 328 -12.78 -11.56 3.31
C LYS A 328 -13.53 -12.61 4.14
N CYS A 329 -14.86 -12.58 4.05
CA CYS A 329 -15.76 -13.57 4.68
C CYS A 329 -16.93 -13.86 3.75
N LEU A 330 -17.62 -14.99 3.97
CA LEU A 330 -18.73 -15.44 3.16
C LEU A 330 -20.07 -15.15 3.85
N VAL A 331 -20.97 -14.45 3.17
CA VAL A 331 -22.37 -14.28 3.60
C VAL A 331 -23.14 -15.53 3.18
N LEU A 332 -23.65 -16.27 4.16
CA LEU A 332 -24.45 -17.47 3.92
C LEU A 332 -25.93 -17.14 3.77
N GLU A 333 -26.42 -16.19 4.56
CA GLU A 333 -27.82 -15.75 4.56
C GLU A 333 -27.90 -14.26 4.94
N GLY A 334 -28.91 -13.58 4.45
CA GLY A 334 -29.20 -12.18 4.76
C GLY A 334 -28.69 -11.19 3.72
N GLU A 335 -29.06 -9.91 3.91
CA GLU A 335 -28.68 -8.83 3.01
C GLU A 335 -27.63 -7.91 3.67
N THR A 336 -26.65 -7.53 2.87
CA THR A 336 -25.55 -6.65 3.28
C THR A 336 -25.35 -5.51 2.29
N GLU A 337 -24.77 -4.41 2.75
CA GLU A 337 -24.32 -3.30 1.92
C GLU A 337 -22.81 -3.11 2.05
N SER A 338 -22.09 -3.30 0.95
CA SER A 338 -20.64 -3.13 0.90
C SER A 338 -20.28 -1.80 0.23
N THR A 339 -19.41 -1.03 0.86
CA THR A 339 -18.85 0.21 0.30
C THR A 339 -17.61 -0.03 -0.56
N SER A 340 -17.02 -1.23 -0.51
CA SER A 340 -15.87 -1.63 -1.31
C SER A 340 -15.85 -3.14 -1.55
N SER A 341 -15.52 -3.52 -2.78
CA SER A 341 -15.24 -4.90 -3.21
C SER A 341 -13.90 -4.99 -3.95
N MET A 342 -13.00 -4.05 -3.74
CA MET A 342 -11.82 -3.77 -4.58
C MET A 342 -10.90 -4.97 -4.81
N THR A 343 -10.81 -5.91 -3.87
CA THR A 343 -9.94 -7.09 -3.98
C THR A 343 -10.69 -8.39 -4.19
N LEU A 344 -12.03 -8.32 -4.33
CA LEU A 344 -12.85 -9.48 -4.66
C LEU A 344 -12.91 -9.67 -6.17
N THR A 345 -12.74 -10.91 -6.61
CA THR A 345 -12.97 -11.26 -8.01
C THR A 345 -14.48 -11.29 -8.31
N PRO A 346 -14.90 -11.20 -9.58
CA PRO A 346 -16.31 -11.39 -9.93
C PRO A 346 -16.89 -12.72 -9.42
N ALA A 347 -16.11 -13.80 -9.45
CA ALA A 347 -16.49 -15.10 -8.91
C ALA A 347 -16.65 -15.07 -7.36
N ASP A 348 -15.83 -14.31 -6.64
CA ASP A 348 -16.00 -14.13 -5.21
C ASP A 348 -17.31 -13.40 -4.87
N ILE A 349 -17.62 -12.35 -5.61
CA ILE A 349 -18.85 -11.56 -5.41
C ILE A 349 -20.08 -12.42 -5.69
N GLU A 350 -20.06 -13.18 -6.78
CA GLU A 350 -21.14 -14.11 -7.17
C GLU A 350 -21.31 -15.23 -6.14
N ALA A 351 -20.22 -15.69 -5.52
CA ALA A 351 -20.24 -16.67 -4.45
C ALA A 351 -20.70 -16.11 -3.08
N GLY A 352 -20.92 -14.79 -2.95
CA GLY A 352 -21.38 -14.15 -1.72
C GLY A 352 -20.28 -13.70 -0.78
N TYR A 353 -19.02 -13.63 -1.24
CA TYR A 353 -17.94 -13.08 -0.42
C TYR A 353 -18.01 -11.56 -0.31
N VAL A 354 -17.72 -11.06 0.88
CA VAL A 354 -17.66 -9.64 1.19
C VAL A 354 -16.38 -9.32 1.98
N LEU A 355 -16.03 -8.02 2.04
CA LEU A 355 -14.96 -7.52 2.90
C LEU A 355 -15.57 -7.00 4.20
N ALA A 356 -15.41 -7.71 5.29
CA ALA A 356 -16.10 -7.43 6.56
C ALA A 356 -15.90 -5.99 7.05
N CYS A 357 -14.74 -5.38 6.79
CA CYS A 357 -14.44 -4.01 7.23
C CYS A 357 -15.16 -2.91 6.43
N SER A 358 -15.73 -3.23 5.28
CA SER A 358 -16.45 -2.27 4.42
C SER A 358 -17.90 -2.67 4.19
N THR A 359 -18.41 -3.64 4.96
CA THR A 359 -19.76 -4.20 4.77
C THR A 359 -20.59 -4.06 6.05
N LYS A 360 -21.81 -3.54 5.91
CA LYS A 360 -22.80 -3.34 6.96
C LYS A 360 -24.00 -4.26 6.74
N LEU A 361 -24.78 -4.52 7.80
CA LEU A 361 -26.00 -5.32 7.75
C LEU A 361 -27.19 -4.50 7.25
N LYS A 362 -28.04 -5.10 6.40
CA LYS A 362 -29.35 -4.60 6.01
C LYS A 362 -30.50 -5.49 6.51
N SER A 363 -30.18 -6.69 6.93
CA SER A 363 -31.09 -7.63 7.60
C SER A 363 -30.28 -8.45 8.63
N ASP A 364 -30.91 -9.42 9.29
CA ASP A 364 -30.17 -10.46 10.01
C ASP A 364 -29.29 -11.24 9.02
N VAL A 365 -28.03 -11.47 9.41
CA VAL A 365 -26.99 -12.06 8.54
C VAL A 365 -26.32 -13.24 9.22
N THR A 366 -26.11 -14.30 8.47
CA THR A 366 -25.26 -15.44 8.86
C THR A 366 -23.98 -15.45 8.04
N LEU A 367 -22.83 -15.52 8.73
CA LEU A 367 -21.50 -15.52 8.12
C LEU A 367 -20.74 -16.81 8.35
N SER A 368 -19.83 -17.11 7.39
CA SER A 368 -18.70 -18.01 7.59
C SER A 368 -17.40 -17.22 7.44
N LEU A 369 -16.46 -17.47 8.36
CA LEU A 369 -15.14 -16.82 8.35
C LEU A 369 -14.11 -17.55 7.47
N GLY A 370 -14.48 -18.67 6.84
CA GLY A 370 -13.64 -19.46 5.95
C GLY A 370 -12.94 -20.61 6.65
#